data_bace8b45bfe8a2377dc17231fdf141e4
#
_entry.id   bace8b45bfe8a2377dc17231fdf141e4
#
_cell.length_a   1.000
_cell.length_b   1.000
_cell.length_c   1.000
_cell.angle_alpha   90.00
_cell.angle_beta   90.00
_cell.angle_gamma   90.00
#
_symmetry.space_group_name_H-M   'P 1'
#
loop_
_entity.id
_entity.type
_entity.pdbx_description
1 polymer ?
#
loop_
_entity_poly.entity_id
_entity_poly.type
_entity_poly.pdbx_seq_one_letter_code
_entity_poly.pdbx_strand_id
1 'polypeptide(L)'
;MSKYPTGVENHGGSLRLWFMYQGERVRESLGVPDTPKNRKIAGELRTSICYAIRTGTFDYTAQFPNSPRAQVNDDRKLKTSVSELAYKWLALKQTVLAKNTHMRYTSYVKMCLRILDDEMPISALTHEDLMSLRHELLTGYQLIGKTLERSHKKGRTVRTVNGYMAVMLEMLKFAERNGYTNGSVISDIRPLRKSKSEPDPLTKEEFMRLLHSTNHQQISNLWVLAVSTGMRHGEICALAWEDVDTVKWTIKVNRNLAISDHFTPPKTESGIRTINLTKPAIEALKSQMQFTRMKEQHEIVVHLREYGKQRTDLCTFVFNPNVSARYPSKSICYIPGSIASSWNHLLKRAGIRHRKAYESRHTFACWALSAGANPSFIANQMGHTNAQMVFSVYGKWMSEQNGDQVALLNTNFEFNAPQMPHNKVAGI
;
A
#
# COMPACT_ATOMS: atom_id res chain seq x y z
N MET A 1 29.73 50.32 22.51
CA MET A 1 28.68 49.54 21.81
C MET A 1 29.07 49.42 20.35
N SER A 2 28.94 48.26 19.72
CA SER A 2 29.25 48.06 18.29
C SER A 2 28.41 48.98 17.46
N LYS A 3 29.03 49.68 16.50
CA LYS A 3 28.37 50.63 15.55
C LYS A 3 27.38 49.90 14.61
N TYR A 4 27.49 48.58 14.48
CA TYR A 4 26.67 47.72 13.60
C TYR A 4 25.96 46.60 14.38
N PRO A 5 24.74 46.24 13.99
CA PRO A 5 24.09 45.02 14.49
C PRO A 5 24.93 43.78 14.17
N THR A 6 24.73 42.69 14.95
CA THR A 6 25.44 41.45 14.76
C THR A 6 25.25 40.90 13.33
N GLY A 7 26.35 40.64 12.62
CA GLY A 7 26.33 40.12 11.25
C GLY A 7 26.01 41.11 10.15
N VAL A 8 25.99 42.39 10.47
CA VAL A 8 25.92 43.48 9.51
C VAL A 8 27.28 44.18 9.45
N GLU A 9 27.80 44.41 8.29
CA GLU A 9 29.09 45.08 8.07
C GLU A 9 29.03 46.05 6.89
N ASN A 10 29.89 47.10 6.94
CA ASN A 10 30.09 47.99 5.81
C ASN A 10 31.11 47.39 4.85
N HIS A 11 30.82 47.45 3.56
CA HIS A 11 31.73 47.04 2.50
C HIS A 11 31.63 48.06 1.34
N GLY A 12 32.65 48.88 1.20
CA GLY A 12 32.71 49.89 0.14
C GLY A 12 31.57 50.88 0.17
N GLY A 13 31.08 51.32 1.34
CA GLY A 13 29.97 52.27 1.46
C GLY A 13 28.57 51.63 1.43
N SER A 14 28.47 50.37 1.12
CA SER A 14 27.23 49.57 1.14
C SER A 14 27.18 48.64 2.33
N LEU A 15 25.97 48.24 2.75
CA LEU A 15 25.77 47.23 3.79
C LEU A 15 25.84 45.85 3.22
N ARG A 16 26.51 44.93 3.97
CA ARG A 16 26.63 43.52 3.69
C ARG A 16 26.18 42.71 4.90
N LEU A 17 25.45 41.62 4.69
CA LEU A 17 25.10 40.64 5.73
C LEU A 17 26.08 39.48 5.71
N TRP A 18 26.34 38.88 6.91
CA TRP A 18 26.88 37.56 6.99
C TRP A 18 26.05 36.68 7.92
N PHE A 19 25.92 35.41 7.55
CA PHE A 19 25.21 34.37 8.30
C PHE A 19 25.80 32.99 7.99
N MET A 20 25.47 32.00 8.84
CA MET A 20 25.86 30.61 8.58
C MET A 20 24.80 29.94 7.74
N TYR A 21 25.20 29.34 6.62
CA TYR A 21 24.33 28.57 5.74
C TYR A 21 25.03 27.29 5.27
N GLN A 22 24.41 26.13 5.47
CA GLN A 22 25.00 24.80 5.13
C GLN A 22 26.41 24.57 5.71
N GLY A 23 26.68 25.07 6.93
CA GLY A 23 27.98 24.93 7.59
C GLY A 23 29.04 25.97 7.20
N GLU A 24 28.76 26.81 6.21
CA GLU A 24 29.69 27.86 5.75
C GLU A 24 29.23 29.26 6.16
N ARG A 25 30.22 30.15 6.33
CA ARG A 25 29.95 31.59 6.53
C ARG A 25 29.73 32.27 5.19
N VAL A 26 28.49 32.68 4.95
CA VAL A 26 28.08 33.36 3.72
C VAL A 26 28.04 34.86 3.95
N ARG A 27 28.41 35.63 2.92
CA ARG A 27 28.34 37.09 2.91
C ARG A 27 27.59 37.56 1.67
N GLU A 28 26.51 38.36 1.90
CA GLU A 28 25.67 38.89 0.82
C GLU A 28 25.57 40.41 0.89
N SER A 29 25.78 41.08 -0.23
CA SER A 29 25.63 42.50 -0.35
C SER A 29 24.13 42.87 -0.45
N LEU A 30 23.70 43.91 0.29
CA LEU A 30 22.33 44.37 0.23
C LEU A 30 22.12 45.47 -0.82
N GLY A 31 23.19 46.00 -1.40
CA GLY A 31 23.11 47.06 -2.37
C GLY A 31 22.56 48.40 -1.81
N VAL A 32 22.47 48.53 -0.48
CA VAL A 32 21.95 49.73 0.16
C VAL A 32 23.07 50.50 0.87
N PRO A 33 23.03 51.86 0.88
CA PRO A 33 24.05 52.68 1.52
C PRO A 33 24.05 52.51 3.04
N ASP A 34 25.22 52.73 3.64
CA ASP A 34 25.43 52.60 5.08
C ASP A 34 24.86 53.79 5.85
N THR A 35 23.60 53.72 6.22
CA THR A 35 22.92 54.71 7.08
C THR A 35 22.42 54.04 8.37
N PRO A 36 22.22 54.82 9.47
CA PRO A 36 21.69 54.28 10.73
C PRO A 36 20.35 53.52 10.55
N LYS A 37 19.46 54.02 9.69
CA LYS A 37 18.20 53.38 9.34
C LYS A 37 18.41 52.05 8.66
N ASN A 38 19.26 52.01 7.65
CA ASN A 38 19.53 50.77 6.86
C ASN A 38 20.26 49.73 7.69
N ARG A 39 21.15 50.10 8.63
CA ARG A 39 21.79 49.19 9.59
C ARG A 39 20.76 48.43 10.42
N LYS A 40 19.72 49.17 10.94
CA LYS A 40 18.65 48.55 11.74
C LYS A 40 17.86 47.53 10.89
N ILE A 41 17.42 47.91 9.70
CA ILE A 41 16.67 47.05 8.77
C ILE A 41 17.52 45.82 8.38
N ALA A 42 18.82 45.98 8.10
CA ALA A 42 19.73 44.89 7.78
C ALA A 42 19.88 43.91 8.95
N GLY A 43 19.89 44.38 10.20
CA GLY A 43 19.90 43.53 11.41
C GLY A 43 18.62 42.70 11.56
N GLU A 44 17.47 43.31 11.31
CA GLU A 44 16.16 42.64 11.33
C GLU A 44 16.08 41.57 10.23
N LEU A 45 16.49 41.91 9.02
CA LEU A 45 16.55 40.98 7.89
C LEU A 45 17.44 39.77 8.18
N ARG A 46 18.63 40.00 8.73
CA ARG A 46 19.54 38.94 9.15
C ARG A 46 18.88 38.02 10.19
N THR A 47 18.17 38.56 11.14
CA THR A 47 17.47 37.79 12.18
C THR A 47 16.40 36.89 11.54
N SER A 48 15.63 37.42 10.60
CA SER A 48 14.62 36.69 9.84
C SER A 48 15.27 35.52 9.02
N ILE A 49 16.38 35.81 8.31
CA ILE A 49 17.15 34.80 7.57
C ILE A 49 17.63 33.69 8.49
N CYS A 50 18.26 34.03 9.62
CA CYS A 50 18.75 33.04 10.59
C CYS A 50 17.61 32.23 11.21
N TYR A 51 16.43 32.79 11.38
CA TYR A 51 15.23 32.08 11.80
C TYR A 51 14.75 31.11 10.73
N ALA A 52 14.60 31.57 9.50
CA ALA A 52 14.18 30.76 8.36
C ALA A 52 15.14 29.57 8.10
N ILE A 53 16.46 29.78 8.22
CA ILE A 53 17.46 28.72 8.14
C ILE A 53 17.23 27.68 9.24
N ARG A 54 16.98 28.09 10.47
CA ARG A 54 16.72 27.20 11.62
C ARG A 54 15.47 26.37 11.48
N THR A 55 14.41 26.97 10.89
CA THR A 55 13.11 26.29 10.65
C THR A 55 13.08 25.52 9.34
N GLY A 56 14.16 25.55 8.53
CA GLY A 56 14.21 24.88 7.24
C GLY A 56 13.36 25.52 6.13
N THR A 57 12.89 26.75 6.33
CA THR A 57 12.04 27.49 5.38
C THR A 57 12.79 28.51 4.54
N PHE A 58 14.13 28.59 4.69
CA PHE A 58 14.96 29.56 3.98
C PHE A 58 15.16 29.18 2.52
N ASP A 59 14.69 30.04 1.61
CA ASP A 59 14.98 29.96 0.18
C ASP A 59 16.03 31.00 -0.19
N TYR A 60 17.24 30.54 -0.52
CA TYR A 60 18.38 31.41 -0.84
C TYR A 60 18.16 32.20 -2.14
N THR A 61 17.58 31.55 -3.15
CA THR A 61 17.36 32.14 -4.46
C THR A 61 16.28 33.23 -4.42
N ALA A 62 15.21 32.97 -3.67
CA ALA A 62 14.17 33.97 -3.45
C ALA A 62 14.67 35.18 -2.64
N GLN A 63 15.60 34.95 -1.68
CA GLN A 63 16.10 36.02 -0.80
C GLN A 63 17.23 36.84 -1.46
N PHE A 64 18.09 36.20 -2.26
CA PHE A 64 19.26 36.80 -2.92
C PHE A 64 19.34 36.40 -4.39
N PRO A 65 18.39 36.81 -5.25
CA PRO A 65 18.31 36.36 -6.65
C PRO A 65 19.52 36.72 -7.50
N ASN A 66 20.23 37.80 -7.15
CA ASN A 66 21.41 38.27 -7.87
C ASN A 66 22.75 37.75 -7.30
N SER A 67 22.69 36.87 -6.30
CA SER A 67 23.90 36.30 -5.72
C SER A 67 24.52 35.26 -6.66
N PRO A 68 25.85 35.27 -6.87
CA PRO A 68 26.53 34.19 -7.59
C PRO A 68 26.28 32.81 -7.00
N ARG A 69 26.06 32.73 -5.68
CA ARG A 69 25.72 31.47 -5.00
C ARG A 69 24.32 30.98 -5.36
N ALA A 70 23.33 31.86 -5.55
CA ALA A 70 22.00 31.50 -6.01
C ALA A 70 22.07 30.91 -7.42
N GLN A 71 22.79 31.53 -8.32
CA GLN A 71 22.98 31.04 -9.69
C GLN A 71 23.70 29.70 -9.74
N VAL A 72 24.78 29.51 -8.96
CA VAL A 72 25.51 28.23 -8.89
C VAL A 72 24.64 27.09 -8.34
N ASN A 73 23.80 27.37 -7.33
CA ASN A 73 22.89 26.37 -6.79
C ASN A 73 21.77 25.99 -7.78
N ASP A 74 21.20 26.94 -8.50
CA ASP A 74 20.21 26.69 -9.55
C ASP A 74 20.82 25.91 -10.72
N ASP A 75 21.99 26.30 -11.21
CA ASP A 75 22.71 25.61 -12.27
C ASP A 75 23.01 24.14 -11.89
N ARG A 76 23.42 23.89 -10.64
CA ARG A 76 23.69 22.54 -10.15
C ARG A 76 22.46 21.70 -10.09
N LYS A 77 21.34 22.26 -9.60
CA LYS A 77 20.05 21.55 -9.55
C LYS A 77 19.55 21.22 -10.95
N LEU A 78 19.60 22.17 -11.86
CA LEU A 78 19.16 21.99 -13.24
C LEU A 78 20.01 20.97 -14.03
N LYS A 79 21.27 20.78 -13.65
CA LYS A 79 22.20 19.78 -14.24
C LYS A 79 22.10 18.41 -13.58
N THR A 80 21.33 18.25 -12.49
CA THR A 80 21.13 16.95 -11.82
C THR A 80 20.48 15.97 -12.80
N SER A 81 21.06 14.77 -12.97
CA SER A 81 20.49 13.75 -13.85
C SER A 81 19.19 13.15 -13.30
N VAL A 82 18.39 12.55 -14.18
CA VAL A 82 17.17 11.85 -13.79
C VAL A 82 17.47 10.72 -12.80
N SER A 83 18.57 9.97 -13.03
CA SER A 83 19.00 8.88 -12.14
C SER A 83 19.44 9.38 -10.77
N GLU A 84 20.25 10.42 -10.70
CA GLU A 84 20.73 11.02 -9.46
C GLU A 84 19.54 11.51 -8.59
N LEU A 85 18.62 12.25 -9.19
CA LEU A 85 17.41 12.71 -8.50
C LEU A 85 16.56 11.54 -8.01
N ALA A 86 16.38 10.52 -8.85
CA ALA A 86 15.57 9.35 -8.52
C ALA A 86 16.12 8.60 -7.30
N TYR A 87 17.42 8.36 -7.23
CA TYR A 87 18.03 7.69 -6.07
C TYR A 87 17.98 8.56 -4.81
N LYS A 88 18.21 9.87 -4.94
CA LYS A 88 18.04 10.82 -3.83
C LYS A 88 16.61 10.81 -3.28
N TRP A 89 15.62 10.87 -4.16
CA TRP A 89 14.21 10.82 -3.77
C TRP A 89 13.83 9.50 -3.12
N LEU A 90 14.30 8.36 -3.64
CA LEU A 90 14.07 7.03 -3.05
C LEU A 90 14.66 6.92 -1.65
N ALA A 91 15.87 7.46 -1.42
CA ALA A 91 16.49 7.48 -0.09
C ALA A 91 15.62 8.25 0.93
N LEU A 92 15.08 9.41 0.54
CA LEU A 92 14.15 10.17 1.39
C LEU A 92 12.84 9.41 1.65
N LYS A 93 12.34 8.68 0.66
CA LYS A 93 11.11 7.88 0.81
C LYS A 93 11.27 6.65 1.69
N GLN A 94 12.49 6.19 1.95
CA GLN A 94 12.76 5.00 2.77
C GLN A 94 12.22 5.14 4.21
N THR A 95 12.26 6.35 4.78
CA THR A 95 11.80 6.62 6.14
C THR A 95 10.27 6.76 6.25
N VAL A 96 9.60 7.03 5.14
CA VAL A 96 8.15 7.30 5.09
C VAL A 96 7.35 6.09 4.61
N LEU A 97 7.94 5.28 3.72
CA LEU A 97 7.25 4.16 3.10
C LEU A 97 7.50 2.85 3.85
N ALA A 98 6.46 2.02 3.96
CA ALA A 98 6.64 0.64 4.39
C ALA A 98 7.61 -0.10 3.45
N LYS A 99 8.45 -0.99 4.01
CA LYS A 99 9.52 -1.73 3.31
C LYS A 99 9.10 -2.28 1.94
N ASN A 100 7.96 -2.98 1.86
CA ASN A 100 7.46 -3.53 0.59
C ASN A 100 7.06 -2.46 -0.43
N THR A 101 6.53 -1.32 0.04
CA THR A 101 6.16 -0.21 -0.84
C THR A 101 7.43 0.45 -1.37
N HIS A 102 8.43 0.66 -0.52
CA HIS A 102 9.73 1.20 -0.92
C HIS A 102 10.44 0.28 -1.94
N MET A 103 10.47 -1.04 -1.70
CA MET A 103 11.02 -2.01 -2.67
C MET A 103 10.31 -1.94 -4.02
N ARG A 104 8.98 -1.80 -4.02
CA ARG A 104 8.20 -1.65 -5.26
C ARG A 104 8.51 -0.33 -5.95
N TYR A 105 8.61 0.78 -5.24
CA TYR A 105 9.01 2.09 -5.78
C TYR A 105 10.39 2.01 -6.43
N THR A 106 11.35 1.41 -5.73
CA THR A 106 12.71 1.18 -6.25
C THR A 106 12.69 0.35 -7.54
N SER A 107 11.89 -0.72 -7.58
CA SER A 107 11.75 -1.55 -8.78
C SER A 107 11.11 -0.78 -9.94
N TYR A 108 10.10 0.05 -9.66
CA TYR A 108 9.42 0.87 -10.66
C TYR A 108 10.35 1.93 -11.23
N VAL A 109 11.03 2.68 -10.38
CA VAL A 109 12.01 3.68 -10.79
C VAL A 109 13.11 3.05 -11.64
N LYS A 110 13.73 1.96 -11.17
CA LYS A 110 14.79 1.27 -11.94
C LYS A 110 14.32 0.82 -13.32
N MET A 111 13.05 0.38 -13.45
CA MET A 111 12.50 0.01 -14.75
C MET A 111 12.30 1.24 -15.65
N CYS A 112 11.81 2.34 -15.13
CA CYS A 112 11.63 3.58 -15.89
C CYS A 112 12.97 4.15 -16.36
N LEU A 113 13.99 4.15 -15.49
CA LEU A 113 15.35 4.58 -15.83
C LEU A 113 16.02 3.74 -16.94
N ARG A 114 15.60 2.49 -17.11
CA ARG A 114 16.08 1.63 -18.21
C ARG A 114 15.49 1.97 -19.58
N ILE A 115 14.40 2.73 -19.59
CA ILE A 115 13.67 3.12 -20.82
C ILE A 115 13.98 4.57 -21.16
N LEU A 116 14.12 5.42 -20.15
CA LEU A 116 14.53 6.81 -20.30
C LEU A 116 16.05 6.90 -20.41
N ASP A 117 16.55 7.96 -21.02
CA ASP A 117 17.94 8.38 -20.86
C ASP A 117 18.14 8.88 -19.42
N ASP A 118 18.69 8.01 -18.57
CA ASP A 118 18.80 8.25 -17.13
C ASP A 118 19.92 9.23 -16.76
N GLU A 119 20.87 9.51 -17.68
CA GLU A 119 21.93 10.49 -17.53
C GLU A 119 21.51 11.91 -17.99
N MET A 120 20.39 12.05 -18.69
CA MET A 120 19.90 13.38 -19.09
C MET A 120 19.58 14.25 -17.87
N PRO A 121 19.83 15.57 -17.94
CA PRO A 121 19.41 16.50 -16.89
C PRO A 121 17.90 16.45 -16.69
N ILE A 122 17.44 16.43 -15.42
CA ILE A 122 16.00 16.39 -15.11
C ILE A 122 15.25 17.62 -15.66
N SER A 123 15.93 18.75 -15.82
CA SER A 123 15.39 19.96 -16.42
C SER A 123 15.12 19.84 -17.94
N ALA A 124 15.76 18.88 -18.60
CA ALA A 124 15.58 18.61 -20.03
C ALA A 124 14.46 17.59 -20.30
N LEU A 125 13.98 16.88 -19.27
CA LEU A 125 12.89 15.91 -19.40
C LEU A 125 11.62 16.60 -19.88
N THR A 126 11.02 16.07 -20.94
CA THR A 126 9.81 16.65 -21.55
C THR A 126 8.54 15.82 -21.26
N HIS A 127 7.38 16.39 -21.53
CA HIS A 127 6.11 15.66 -21.52
C HIS A 127 6.12 14.53 -22.57
N GLU A 128 6.74 14.73 -23.72
CA GLU A 128 6.87 13.72 -24.79
C GLU A 128 7.68 12.51 -24.31
N ASP A 129 8.75 12.70 -23.55
CA ASP A 129 9.53 11.59 -22.97
C ASP A 129 8.68 10.74 -22.03
N LEU A 130 7.83 11.37 -21.22
CA LEU A 130 6.91 10.65 -20.33
C LEU A 130 5.79 9.90 -21.08
N MET A 131 5.31 10.46 -22.19
CA MET A 131 4.35 9.78 -23.04
C MET A 131 4.99 8.60 -23.78
N SER A 132 6.23 8.75 -24.25
CA SER A 132 7.04 7.70 -24.88
C SER A 132 7.36 6.58 -23.87
N LEU A 133 7.76 6.93 -22.64
CA LEU A 133 7.91 5.97 -21.54
C LEU A 133 6.63 5.17 -21.34
N ARG A 134 5.47 5.84 -21.24
CA ARG A 134 4.18 5.17 -21.06
C ARG A 134 3.85 4.25 -22.23
N HIS A 135 4.13 4.67 -23.46
CA HIS A 135 3.92 3.87 -24.65
C HIS A 135 4.79 2.60 -24.62
N GLU A 136 6.09 2.75 -24.35
CA GLU A 136 7.02 1.61 -24.28
C GLU A 136 6.65 0.64 -23.13
N LEU A 137 6.19 1.14 -21.99
CA LEU A 137 5.67 0.30 -20.91
C LEU A 137 4.44 -0.52 -21.33
N LEU A 138 3.59 0.03 -22.22
CA LEU A 138 2.37 -0.63 -22.70
C LEU A 138 2.61 -1.63 -23.82
N THR A 139 3.52 -1.33 -24.74
CA THR A 139 3.65 -2.04 -26.03
C THR A 139 4.99 -2.73 -26.20
N GLY A 140 6.03 -2.22 -25.53
CA GLY A 140 7.40 -2.69 -25.65
C GLY A 140 7.64 -4.05 -25.00
N TYR A 141 8.78 -4.64 -25.28
CA TYR A 141 9.19 -5.91 -24.67
C TYR A 141 9.47 -5.75 -23.18
N GLN A 142 9.06 -6.74 -22.40
CA GLN A 142 9.44 -6.77 -20.99
C GLN A 142 10.93 -7.14 -20.88
N LEU A 143 11.67 -6.36 -20.08
CA LEU A 143 13.07 -6.65 -19.76
C LEU A 143 13.12 -7.60 -18.57
N ILE A 144 13.86 -8.69 -18.68
CA ILE A 144 14.03 -9.69 -17.63
C ILE A 144 15.48 -9.75 -17.17
N GLY A 145 15.66 -9.91 -15.87
CA GLY A 145 16.97 -10.13 -15.25
C GLY A 145 17.85 -8.90 -15.17
N LYS A 146 19.12 -9.13 -14.78
CA LYS A 146 20.16 -8.08 -14.68
C LYS A 146 20.77 -7.74 -16.06
N THR A 147 20.70 -8.66 -16.99
CA THR A 147 21.35 -8.60 -18.31
C THR A 147 20.52 -7.91 -19.38
N LEU A 148 19.37 -7.34 -19.05
CA LEU A 148 18.51 -6.63 -20.01
C LEU A 148 18.03 -7.48 -21.20
N GLU A 149 18.04 -8.80 -21.09
CA GLU A 149 17.50 -9.66 -22.13
C GLU A 149 16.00 -9.38 -22.35
N ARG A 150 15.63 -9.21 -23.61
CA ARG A 150 14.23 -9.02 -23.97
C ARG A 150 13.47 -10.31 -23.76
N SER A 151 12.43 -10.26 -22.93
CA SER A 151 11.45 -11.33 -22.83
C SER A 151 10.67 -11.44 -24.14
N HIS A 152 10.25 -12.66 -24.51
CA HIS A 152 9.24 -12.84 -25.57
C HIS A 152 7.89 -12.17 -25.27
N LYS A 153 7.68 -11.73 -24.01
CA LYS A 153 6.46 -11.10 -23.58
C LYS A 153 6.46 -9.61 -23.86
N LYS A 154 5.48 -9.16 -24.67
CA LYS A 154 5.25 -7.75 -24.97
C LYS A 154 4.22 -7.13 -24.01
N GLY A 155 4.40 -5.86 -23.75
CA GLY A 155 3.49 -5.01 -23.00
C GLY A 155 3.29 -5.38 -21.54
N ARG A 156 2.72 -4.45 -20.81
CA ARG A 156 2.30 -4.61 -19.40
C ARG A 156 0.83 -4.25 -19.25
N THR A 157 0.19 -4.79 -18.22
CA THR A 157 -1.21 -4.42 -17.95
C THR A 157 -1.34 -2.94 -17.60
N VAL A 158 -2.46 -2.33 -17.97
CA VAL A 158 -2.79 -0.94 -17.65
C VAL A 158 -2.60 -0.62 -16.15
N ARG A 159 -2.97 -1.55 -15.27
CA ARG A 159 -2.76 -1.41 -13.82
C ARG A 159 -1.28 -1.25 -13.47
N THR A 160 -0.43 -2.04 -14.10
CA THR A 160 1.02 -2.02 -13.88
C THR A 160 1.62 -0.72 -14.42
N VAL A 161 1.26 -0.31 -15.65
CA VAL A 161 1.71 0.94 -16.27
C VAL A 161 1.30 2.15 -15.44
N ASN A 162 0.03 2.22 -15.01
CA ASN A 162 -0.43 3.28 -14.11
C ASN A 162 0.36 3.33 -12.79
N GLY A 163 0.81 2.16 -12.28
CA GLY A 163 1.67 2.11 -11.10
C GLY A 163 3.06 2.70 -11.34
N TYR A 164 3.69 2.40 -12.47
CA TYR A 164 4.96 3.00 -12.87
C TYR A 164 4.83 4.51 -13.03
N MET A 165 3.86 4.96 -13.81
CA MET A 165 3.63 6.38 -14.06
C MET A 165 3.32 7.15 -12.78
N ALA A 166 2.52 6.59 -11.86
CA ALA A 166 2.21 7.25 -10.59
C ALA A 166 3.48 7.51 -9.75
N VAL A 167 4.42 6.57 -9.71
CA VAL A 167 5.68 6.72 -8.97
C VAL A 167 6.58 7.76 -9.65
N MET A 168 6.69 7.73 -10.98
CA MET A 168 7.46 8.73 -11.73
C MET A 168 6.89 10.13 -11.56
N LEU A 169 5.57 10.30 -11.67
CA LEU A 169 4.91 11.59 -11.47
C LEU A 169 5.06 12.10 -10.03
N GLU A 170 5.08 11.22 -9.03
CA GLU A 170 5.35 11.61 -7.64
C GLU A 170 6.79 12.12 -7.45
N MET A 171 7.75 11.48 -8.08
CA MET A 171 9.15 11.93 -8.12
C MET A 171 9.30 13.28 -8.83
N LEU A 172 8.63 13.46 -9.97
CA LEU A 172 8.68 14.73 -10.73
C LEU A 172 7.99 15.88 -9.98
N LYS A 173 6.92 15.61 -9.24
CA LYS A 173 6.33 16.60 -8.31
C LYS A 173 7.32 17.03 -7.23
N PHE A 174 8.14 16.09 -6.73
CA PHE A 174 9.21 16.43 -5.81
C PHE A 174 10.28 17.29 -6.51
N ALA A 175 10.65 16.97 -7.75
CA ALA A 175 11.60 17.75 -8.56
C ALA A 175 11.13 19.20 -8.73
N GLU A 176 9.89 19.40 -9.15
CA GLU A 176 9.27 20.71 -9.35
C GLU A 176 9.26 21.53 -8.06
N ARG A 177 8.76 20.95 -6.95
CA ARG A 177 8.71 21.64 -5.64
C ARG A 177 10.08 22.05 -5.08
N ASN A 178 11.14 21.39 -5.50
CA ASN A 178 12.51 21.65 -5.03
C ASN A 178 13.38 22.38 -6.04
N GLY A 179 12.83 22.87 -7.15
CA GLY A 179 13.54 23.68 -8.14
C GLY A 179 14.54 22.88 -8.99
N TYR A 180 14.28 21.60 -9.24
CA TYR A 180 15.08 20.79 -10.18
C TYR A 180 14.60 20.89 -11.61
N THR A 181 13.41 21.39 -11.85
CA THR A 181 12.81 21.62 -13.16
C THR A 181 11.99 22.91 -13.15
N ASN A 182 12.01 23.63 -14.28
CA ASN A 182 11.37 24.95 -14.42
C ASN A 182 9.95 24.88 -14.99
N GLY A 183 9.42 23.70 -15.25
CA GLY A 183 8.12 23.61 -15.90
C GLY A 183 7.28 22.44 -15.45
N SER A 184 5.97 22.54 -15.68
CA SER A 184 5.01 21.46 -15.38
C SER A 184 5.08 20.37 -16.47
N VAL A 185 6.16 19.59 -16.46
CA VAL A 185 6.32 18.42 -17.33
C VAL A 185 5.22 17.38 -17.12
N ILE A 186 4.58 17.43 -15.95
CA ILE A 186 3.58 16.45 -15.49
C ILE A 186 2.12 16.85 -15.78
N SER A 187 1.88 18.04 -16.36
CA SER A 187 0.52 18.49 -16.67
C SER A 187 -0.20 17.48 -17.59
N ASP A 188 -1.48 17.25 -17.30
CA ASP A 188 -2.39 16.42 -18.10
C ASP A 188 -2.06 14.92 -18.29
N ILE A 189 -1.05 14.39 -17.60
CA ILE A 189 -0.78 12.95 -17.60
C ILE A 189 -1.77 12.24 -16.66
N ARG A 190 -2.92 11.85 -17.21
CA ARG A 190 -3.94 11.10 -16.48
C ARG A 190 -3.68 9.60 -16.52
N PRO A 191 -4.09 8.85 -15.47
CA PRO A 191 -4.05 7.39 -15.50
C PRO A 191 -4.87 6.83 -16.65
N LEU A 192 -4.38 5.77 -17.27
CA LEU A 192 -5.10 5.03 -18.30
C LEU A 192 -6.36 4.40 -17.72
N ARG A 193 -7.45 4.40 -18.49
CA ARG A 193 -8.70 3.74 -18.11
C ARG A 193 -8.49 2.24 -17.97
N LYS A 194 -9.08 1.68 -16.94
CA LYS A 194 -8.97 0.26 -16.60
C LYS A 194 -10.36 -0.37 -16.60
N SER A 195 -10.51 -1.52 -17.23
CA SER A 195 -11.69 -2.35 -17.09
C SER A 195 -11.86 -2.84 -15.65
N LYS A 196 -13.09 -2.90 -15.15
CA LYS A 196 -13.38 -3.54 -13.87
C LYS A 196 -13.05 -5.03 -13.97
N SER A 197 -12.28 -5.54 -13.03
CA SER A 197 -12.11 -6.98 -12.85
C SER A 197 -13.20 -7.45 -11.90
N GLU A 198 -14.02 -8.38 -12.34
CA GLU A 198 -15.00 -9.02 -11.48
C GLU A 198 -14.36 -10.17 -10.71
N PRO A 199 -14.80 -10.43 -9.46
CA PRO A 199 -14.47 -11.65 -8.76
C PRO A 199 -14.93 -12.89 -9.53
N ASP A 200 -14.17 -13.96 -9.40
CA ASP A 200 -14.44 -15.25 -10.00
C ASP A 200 -14.43 -16.34 -8.92
N PRO A 201 -15.49 -16.37 -8.05
CA PRO A 201 -15.56 -17.29 -6.95
C PRO A 201 -15.66 -18.74 -7.43
N LEU A 202 -15.20 -19.67 -6.59
CA LEU A 202 -15.47 -21.10 -6.78
C LEU A 202 -16.95 -21.39 -6.48
N THR A 203 -17.54 -22.34 -7.22
CA THR A 203 -18.79 -22.95 -6.79
C THR A 203 -18.53 -23.90 -5.61
N LYS A 204 -19.57 -24.33 -4.91
CA LYS A 204 -19.43 -25.30 -3.81
C LYS A 204 -18.88 -26.64 -4.34
N GLU A 205 -19.36 -27.08 -5.49
CA GLU A 205 -18.94 -28.31 -6.16
C GLU A 205 -17.47 -28.24 -6.60
N GLU A 206 -17.03 -27.12 -7.18
CA GLU A 206 -15.62 -26.89 -7.53
C GLU A 206 -14.73 -26.93 -6.27
N PHE A 207 -15.18 -26.29 -5.18
CA PHE A 207 -14.42 -26.30 -3.94
C PHE A 207 -14.31 -27.70 -3.32
N MET A 208 -15.39 -28.48 -3.34
CA MET A 208 -15.34 -29.88 -2.90
C MET A 208 -14.39 -30.73 -3.74
N ARG A 209 -14.40 -30.58 -5.08
CA ARG A 209 -13.43 -31.24 -5.97
C ARG A 209 -12.00 -30.83 -5.66
N LEU A 210 -11.77 -29.53 -5.36
CA LEU A 210 -10.45 -29.02 -4.96
C LEU A 210 -9.98 -29.72 -3.67
N LEU A 211 -10.81 -29.81 -2.65
CA LEU A 211 -10.49 -30.47 -1.38
C LEU A 211 -10.18 -31.97 -1.58
N HIS A 212 -10.96 -32.68 -2.40
CA HIS A 212 -10.71 -34.10 -2.71
C HIS A 212 -9.43 -34.31 -3.53
N SER A 213 -8.91 -33.27 -4.19
CA SER A 213 -7.68 -33.36 -4.98
C SER A 213 -6.41 -33.33 -4.13
N THR A 214 -6.48 -33.05 -2.83
CA THR A 214 -5.33 -33.05 -1.92
C THR A 214 -5.25 -34.33 -1.10
N ASN A 215 -4.03 -34.83 -0.89
CA ASN A 215 -3.76 -35.96 -0.01
C ASN A 215 -3.30 -35.54 1.39
N HIS A 216 -3.24 -34.22 1.64
CA HIS A 216 -2.75 -33.66 2.90
C HIS A 216 -3.85 -32.95 3.66
N GLN A 217 -4.25 -33.53 4.79
CA GLN A 217 -5.30 -32.96 5.63
C GLN A 217 -5.04 -31.50 6.03
N GLN A 218 -3.79 -31.14 6.36
CA GLN A 218 -3.43 -29.75 6.68
C GLN A 218 -3.73 -28.79 5.51
N ILE A 219 -3.53 -29.22 4.27
CA ILE A 219 -3.82 -28.39 3.09
C ILE A 219 -5.34 -28.21 2.91
N SER A 220 -6.12 -29.27 3.14
CA SER A 220 -7.60 -29.17 3.20
C SER A 220 -8.02 -28.20 4.28
N ASN A 221 -7.50 -28.33 5.50
CA ASN A 221 -7.82 -27.47 6.64
C ASN A 221 -7.49 -26.00 6.33
N LEU A 222 -6.36 -25.73 5.69
CA LEU A 222 -5.94 -24.38 5.29
C LEU A 222 -6.96 -23.74 4.32
N TRP A 223 -7.37 -24.47 3.28
CA TRP A 223 -8.29 -23.91 2.28
C TRP A 223 -9.73 -23.81 2.79
N VAL A 224 -10.17 -24.75 3.65
CA VAL A 224 -11.46 -24.60 4.34
C VAL A 224 -11.44 -23.37 5.22
N LEU A 225 -10.39 -23.15 6.02
CA LEU A 225 -10.27 -21.93 6.83
C LEU A 225 -10.26 -20.68 5.96
N ALA A 226 -9.50 -20.67 4.86
CA ALA A 226 -9.40 -19.53 3.94
C ALA A 226 -10.76 -19.12 3.36
N VAL A 227 -11.53 -20.09 2.85
CA VAL A 227 -12.84 -19.86 2.24
C VAL A 227 -13.94 -19.60 3.28
N SER A 228 -13.79 -20.08 4.52
CA SER A 228 -14.77 -19.88 5.58
C SER A 228 -14.58 -18.62 6.42
N THR A 229 -13.43 -17.93 6.28
CA THR A 229 -13.08 -16.73 7.06
C THR A 229 -12.79 -15.50 6.22
N GLY A 230 -12.47 -15.69 4.95
CA GLY A 230 -12.05 -14.61 4.07
C GLY A 230 -10.72 -13.95 4.48
N MET A 231 -9.88 -14.59 5.29
CA MET A 231 -8.56 -14.08 5.67
C MET A 231 -7.66 -13.88 4.44
N ARG A 232 -6.75 -12.89 4.52
CA ARG A 232 -5.70 -12.74 3.51
C ARG A 232 -4.65 -13.82 3.68
N HIS A 233 -4.02 -14.25 2.59
CA HIS A 233 -3.02 -15.33 2.67
C HIS A 233 -1.88 -15.03 3.63
N GLY A 234 -1.39 -13.79 3.68
CA GLY A 234 -0.37 -13.40 4.65
C GLY A 234 -0.87 -13.42 6.10
N GLU A 235 -2.17 -13.20 6.35
CA GLU A 235 -2.79 -13.36 7.67
C GLU A 235 -2.87 -14.85 8.04
N ILE A 236 -3.21 -15.73 7.09
CA ILE A 236 -3.22 -17.20 7.30
C ILE A 236 -1.82 -17.73 7.58
N CYS A 237 -0.81 -17.26 6.83
CA CYS A 237 0.59 -17.64 7.04
C CYS A 237 1.12 -17.21 8.43
N ALA A 238 0.65 -16.07 8.93
CA ALA A 238 1.06 -15.51 10.22
C ALA A 238 0.18 -15.94 11.39
N LEU A 239 -0.82 -16.80 11.15
CA LEU A 239 -1.76 -17.24 12.20
C LEU A 239 -1.05 -18.20 13.15
N ALA A 240 -1.11 -17.88 14.43
CA ALA A 240 -0.62 -18.71 15.52
C ALA A 240 -1.75 -19.20 16.41
N TRP A 241 -1.53 -20.28 17.15
CA TRP A 241 -2.51 -20.82 18.09
C TRP A 241 -2.84 -19.86 19.24
N GLU A 242 -1.92 -18.96 19.57
CA GLU A 242 -2.10 -17.88 20.53
C GLU A 242 -3.12 -16.84 20.09
N ASP A 243 -3.46 -16.81 18.80
CA ASP A 243 -4.49 -15.93 18.24
C ASP A 243 -5.88 -16.59 18.19
N VAL A 244 -5.97 -17.89 18.50
CA VAL A 244 -7.21 -18.68 18.40
C VAL A 244 -7.82 -18.90 19.78
N ASP A 245 -8.96 -18.28 20.01
CA ASP A 245 -9.79 -18.58 21.18
C ASP A 245 -10.62 -19.85 20.90
N THR A 246 -10.24 -20.98 21.50
CA THR A 246 -10.88 -22.27 21.29
C THR A 246 -12.14 -22.48 22.13
N VAL A 247 -12.47 -21.55 23.03
CA VAL A 247 -13.72 -21.53 23.80
C VAL A 247 -14.81 -20.80 23.02
N LYS A 248 -14.50 -19.58 22.59
CA LYS A 248 -15.41 -18.72 21.81
C LYS A 248 -15.38 -19.02 20.31
N TRP A 249 -14.43 -19.79 19.86
CA TRP A 249 -14.13 -20.06 18.44
C TRP A 249 -14.02 -18.79 17.62
N THR A 250 -13.05 -17.96 18.01
CA THR A 250 -12.70 -16.74 17.31
C THR A 250 -11.20 -16.70 16.97
N ILE A 251 -10.85 -15.93 15.94
CA ILE A 251 -9.46 -15.65 15.56
C ILE A 251 -9.21 -14.15 15.69
N LYS A 252 -8.16 -13.76 16.42
CA LYS A 252 -7.66 -12.39 16.46
C LYS A 252 -6.60 -12.20 15.38
N VAL A 253 -6.94 -11.45 14.33
CA VAL A 253 -6.00 -11.10 13.26
C VAL A 253 -5.19 -9.88 13.69
N ASN A 254 -3.94 -10.04 14.04
CA ASN A 254 -3.05 -8.98 14.52
C ASN A 254 -1.69 -8.96 13.81
N ARG A 255 -1.43 -9.95 12.93
CA ARG A 255 -0.20 -10.10 12.14
C ARG A 255 -0.50 -10.46 10.68
N ASN A 256 0.48 -10.18 9.84
CA ASN A 256 0.49 -10.55 8.44
C ASN A 256 1.92 -10.86 8.01
N LEU A 257 2.14 -11.96 7.31
CA LEU A 257 3.41 -12.25 6.66
C LEU A 257 3.41 -11.59 5.27
N ALA A 258 4.33 -10.68 5.08
CA ALA A 258 4.50 -9.98 3.81
C ALA A 258 5.22 -10.85 2.77
N ILE A 259 5.06 -10.55 1.48
CA ILE A 259 5.71 -11.29 0.38
C ILE A 259 7.23 -11.30 0.50
N SER A 260 7.83 -10.26 1.09
CA SER A 260 9.28 -10.15 1.34
C SER A 260 9.74 -10.85 2.62
N ASP A 261 8.96 -11.82 3.10
CA ASP A 261 9.29 -12.71 4.22
C ASP A 261 9.61 -11.98 5.55
N HIS A 262 8.76 -11.02 5.90
CA HIS A 262 8.81 -10.37 7.21
C HIS A 262 7.40 -10.16 7.77
N PHE A 263 7.26 -10.28 9.09
CA PHE A 263 5.98 -10.07 9.77
C PHE A 263 5.72 -8.58 9.97
N THR A 264 4.47 -8.20 9.72
CA THR A 264 3.94 -6.83 9.90
C THR A 264 2.57 -6.89 10.57
N PRO A 265 2.07 -5.83 11.19
CA PRO A 265 0.65 -5.73 11.48
C PRO A 265 -0.16 -5.71 10.17
N PRO A 266 -1.47 -5.96 10.22
CA PRO A 266 -2.36 -5.78 9.07
C PRO A 266 -2.23 -4.39 8.45
N LYS A 267 -2.46 -4.28 7.13
CA LYS A 267 -2.21 -3.06 6.35
C LYS A 267 -3.00 -1.83 6.84
N THR A 268 -4.21 -2.03 7.35
CA THR A 268 -5.09 -0.99 7.88
C THR A 268 -5.41 -1.29 9.34
N GLU A 269 -5.89 -0.31 10.10
CA GLU A 269 -6.35 -0.54 11.46
C GLU A 269 -7.56 -1.47 11.51
N SER A 270 -8.50 -1.32 10.58
CA SER A 270 -9.61 -2.25 10.37
C SER A 270 -9.17 -3.68 10.04
N GLY A 271 -7.92 -3.86 9.63
CA GLY A 271 -7.31 -5.17 9.45
C GLY A 271 -7.06 -5.91 10.76
N ILE A 272 -6.85 -5.19 11.87
CA ILE A 272 -6.79 -5.75 13.23
C ILE A 272 -8.23 -5.97 13.66
N ARG A 273 -8.62 -7.24 13.76
CA ARG A 273 -10.01 -7.64 13.98
C ARG A 273 -10.12 -9.00 14.63
N THR A 274 -11.28 -9.28 15.19
CA THR A 274 -11.66 -10.61 15.62
C THR A 274 -12.64 -11.22 14.61
N ILE A 275 -12.33 -12.40 14.12
CA ILE A 275 -13.15 -13.18 13.19
C ILE A 275 -13.96 -14.19 14.00
N ASN A 276 -15.27 -14.18 13.85
CA ASN A 276 -16.15 -15.23 14.36
C ASN A 276 -16.13 -16.41 13.39
N LEU A 277 -15.87 -17.61 13.89
CA LEU A 277 -15.70 -18.79 13.07
C LEU A 277 -17.02 -19.47 12.75
N THR A 278 -17.18 -19.84 11.50
CA THR A 278 -18.27 -20.72 11.05
C THR A 278 -17.96 -22.17 11.41
N LYS A 279 -18.97 -23.03 11.47
CA LYS A 279 -18.80 -24.46 11.79
C LYS A 279 -17.70 -25.15 10.93
N PRO A 280 -17.64 -24.96 9.58
CA PRO A 280 -16.56 -25.55 8.80
C PRO A 280 -15.16 -25.08 9.20
N ALA A 281 -15.00 -23.80 9.55
CA ALA A 281 -13.73 -23.26 10.03
C ALA A 281 -13.31 -23.87 11.37
N ILE A 282 -14.27 -24.06 12.28
CA ILE A 282 -14.05 -24.70 13.58
C ILE A 282 -13.58 -26.14 13.40
N GLU A 283 -14.25 -26.92 12.57
CA GLU A 283 -13.88 -28.32 12.32
C GLU A 283 -12.48 -28.42 11.64
N ALA A 284 -12.17 -27.51 10.72
CA ALA A 284 -10.85 -27.44 10.13
C ALA A 284 -9.76 -27.15 11.17
N LEU A 285 -10.00 -26.22 12.11
CA LEU A 285 -9.06 -25.94 13.20
C LEU A 285 -8.96 -27.08 14.20
N LYS A 286 -10.05 -27.74 14.57
CA LYS A 286 -10.03 -28.93 15.42
C LYS A 286 -9.18 -30.06 14.79
N SER A 287 -9.36 -30.30 13.49
CA SER A 287 -8.51 -31.23 12.74
C SER A 287 -7.05 -30.77 12.73
N GLN A 288 -6.79 -29.49 12.55
CA GLN A 288 -5.46 -28.93 12.51
C GLN A 288 -4.71 -28.97 13.86
N MET A 289 -5.43 -28.91 14.98
CA MET A 289 -4.82 -29.01 16.33
C MET A 289 -3.96 -30.26 16.48
N GLN A 290 -4.37 -31.39 15.93
CA GLN A 290 -3.63 -32.65 16.00
C GLN A 290 -2.23 -32.58 15.37
N PHE A 291 -2.04 -31.69 14.40
CA PHE A 291 -0.79 -31.57 13.67
C PHE A 291 0.18 -30.53 14.24
N THR A 292 -0.33 -29.44 14.80
CA THR A 292 0.52 -28.27 15.06
C THR A 292 0.32 -27.62 16.43
N ARG A 293 -0.74 -27.93 17.21
CA ARG A 293 -1.00 -27.27 18.49
C ARG A 293 0.13 -27.45 19.51
N MET A 294 0.75 -28.62 19.52
CA MET A 294 1.85 -28.98 20.44
C MET A 294 3.23 -28.86 19.79
N LYS A 295 3.36 -28.14 18.67
CA LYS A 295 4.64 -27.88 18.05
C LYS A 295 5.38 -26.77 18.78
N GLU A 296 6.67 -26.65 18.47
CA GLU A 296 7.57 -25.65 19.03
C GLU A 296 7.05 -24.23 18.82
N GLN A 297 7.18 -23.40 19.85
CA GLN A 297 6.89 -21.99 19.81
C GLN A 297 8.11 -21.23 19.33
N HIS A 298 7.93 -20.33 18.37
CA HIS A 298 8.98 -19.55 17.76
C HIS A 298 8.85 -18.08 18.12
N GLU A 299 9.97 -17.47 18.45
CA GLU A 299 10.05 -16.03 18.60
C GLU A 299 10.18 -15.37 17.22
N ILE A 300 9.30 -14.40 16.93
CA ILE A 300 9.29 -13.67 15.68
C ILE A 300 9.32 -12.15 15.90
N VAL A 301 9.95 -11.44 14.99
CA VAL A 301 9.98 -9.97 14.99
C VAL A 301 8.91 -9.43 14.04
N VAL A 302 8.00 -8.63 14.58
CA VAL A 302 6.95 -7.94 13.82
C VAL A 302 7.37 -6.48 13.62
N HIS A 303 7.61 -6.09 12.37
CA HIS A 303 7.96 -4.72 12.00
C HIS A 303 6.72 -3.85 12.02
N LEU A 304 6.67 -2.86 12.92
CA LEU A 304 5.53 -1.98 13.07
C LEU A 304 5.45 -0.96 11.93
N ARG A 305 4.34 -0.19 11.88
CA ARG A 305 4.14 0.84 10.85
C ARG A 305 5.07 2.05 11.03
N GLU A 306 5.41 2.33 12.28
CA GLU A 306 6.35 3.40 12.63
C GLU A 306 7.77 2.96 12.28
N TYR A 307 8.52 3.84 11.61
CA TYR A 307 9.86 3.55 11.14
C TYR A 307 10.80 3.11 12.28
N GLY A 308 11.48 2.00 12.07
CA GLY A 308 12.43 1.43 13.04
C GLY A 308 11.82 0.75 14.25
N LYS A 309 10.51 0.83 14.50
CA LYS A 309 9.85 0.13 15.61
C LYS A 309 9.53 -1.32 15.27
N GLN A 310 9.73 -2.17 16.27
CA GLN A 310 9.51 -3.61 16.20
C GLN A 310 8.79 -4.09 17.46
N ARG A 311 8.13 -5.23 17.35
CA ARG A 311 7.52 -5.99 18.45
C ARG A 311 7.92 -7.45 18.30
N THR A 312 8.21 -8.09 19.40
CA THR A 312 8.49 -9.52 19.47
C THR A 312 7.22 -10.27 19.89
N ASP A 313 6.83 -11.29 19.12
CA ASP A 313 5.73 -12.18 19.44
C ASP A 313 6.24 -13.62 19.53
N LEU A 314 5.69 -14.41 20.45
CA LEU A 314 5.89 -15.86 20.55
C LEU A 314 4.73 -16.55 19.83
N CYS A 315 5.04 -17.42 18.86
CA CYS A 315 4.06 -18.00 17.95
C CYS A 315 4.23 -19.51 17.75
N THR A 316 3.18 -20.26 18.04
CA THR A 316 3.01 -21.64 17.58
C THR A 316 2.14 -21.63 16.34
N PHE A 317 2.75 -21.69 15.15
CA PHE A 317 2.04 -21.50 13.89
C PHE A 317 0.99 -22.58 13.63
N VAL A 318 -0.22 -22.16 13.26
CA VAL A 318 -1.33 -23.05 12.94
C VAL A 318 -1.01 -23.91 11.72
N PHE A 319 -0.38 -23.34 10.71
CA PHE A 319 0.02 -24.06 9.49
C PHE A 319 1.54 -24.06 9.35
N ASN A 320 2.11 -25.27 9.44
CA ASN A 320 3.55 -25.48 9.36
C ASN A 320 3.88 -26.38 8.14
N PRO A 321 4.72 -25.93 7.19
CA PRO A 321 5.04 -26.69 6.00
C PRO A 321 5.63 -28.08 6.29
N ASN A 322 6.31 -28.25 7.42
CA ASN A 322 6.94 -29.51 7.81
C ASN A 322 5.94 -30.64 8.15
N VAL A 323 4.66 -30.33 8.32
CA VAL A 323 3.60 -31.35 8.50
C VAL A 323 3.30 -32.10 7.20
N SER A 324 3.38 -31.41 6.06
CA SER A 324 3.04 -31.96 4.73
C SER A 324 4.25 -32.13 3.81
N ALA A 325 5.43 -31.71 4.22
CA ALA A 325 6.65 -31.80 3.42
C ALA A 325 7.25 -33.20 3.47
N ARG A 326 7.68 -33.71 2.32
CA ARG A 326 8.46 -34.96 2.22
C ARG A 326 9.83 -34.82 2.90
N TYR A 327 10.42 -33.65 2.83
CA TYR A 327 11.70 -33.32 3.47
C TYR A 327 11.52 -32.13 4.40
N PRO A 328 12.11 -32.16 5.61
CA PRO A 328 12.03 -31.03 6.54
C PRO A 328 12.56 -29.74 5.92
N SER A 329 11.82 -28.67 6.12
CA SER A 329 12.18 -27.30 5.73
C SER A 329 12.63 -26.51 6.97
N LYS A 330 13.51 -25.52 6.79
CA LYS A 330 13.82 -24.55 7.85
C LYS A 330 12.66 -23.56 8.09
N SER A 331 11.64 -23.57 7.25
CA SER A 331 10.50 -22.66 7.37
C SER A 331 9.61 -23.06 8.53
N ILE A 332 9.35 -22.12 9.42
CA ILE A 332 8.47 -22.27 10.59
C ILE A 332 6.99 -22.12 10.26
N CYS A 333 6.66 -21.45 9.16
CA CYS A 333 5.31 -21.25 8.65
C CYS A 333 5.30 -21.22 7.12
N TYR A 334 4.12 -21.33 6.51
CA TYR A 334 3.96 -21.11 5.06
C TYR A 334 4.23 -19.65 4.71
N ILE A 335 4.72 -19.42 3.49
CA ILE A 335 4.77 -18.09 2.88
C ILE A 335 3.63 -17.92 1.86
N PRO A 336 3.16 -16.69 1.58
CA PRO A 336 2.06 -16.46 0.64
C PRO A 336 2.29 -17.06 -0.75
N GLY A 337 3.54 -17.10 -1.20
CA GLY A 337 3.92 -17.72 -2.48
C GLY A 337 3.74 -19.24 -2.50
N SER A 338 4.09 -19.95 -1.42
CA SER A 338 3.92 -21.41 -1.33
C SER A 338 2.44 -21.79 -1.26
N ILE A 339 1.61 -21.02 -0.54
CA ILE A 339 0.16 -21.21 -0.53
C ILE A 339 -0.42 -21.02 -1.95
N ALA A 340 -0.01 -19.96 -2.67
CA ALA A 340 -0.47 -19.72 -4.03
C ALA A 340 -0.06 -20.82 -4.99
N SER A 341 1.15 -21.37 -4.85
CA SER A 341 1.62 -22.51 -5.62
C SER A 341 0.80 -23.79 -5.33
N SER A 342 0.55 -24.07 -4.05
CA SER A 342 -0.31 -25.18 -3.63
C SER A 342 -1.71 -25.08 -4.26
N TRP A 343 -2.32 -23.90 -4.23
CA TRP A 343 -3.62 -23.64 -4.87
C TRP A 343 -3.62 -23.97 -6.36
N ASN A 344 -2.62 -23.49 -7.10
CA ASN A 344 -2.50 -23.74 -8.54
C ASN A 344 -2.37 -25.23 -8.86
N HIS A 345 -1.60 -25.99 -8.06
CA HIS A 345 -1.50 -27.43 -8.21
C HIS A 345 -2.83 -28.14 -7.94
N LEU A 346 -3.57 -27.74 -6.90
CA LEU A 346 -4.87 -28.31 -6.59
C LEU A 346 -5.90 -28.03 -7.68
N LEU A 347 -5.99 -26.80 -8.20
CA LEU A 347 -6.87 -26.48 -9.31
C LEU A 347 -6.58 -27.36 -10.53
N LYS A 348 -5.30 -27.53 -10.88
CA LYS A 348 -4.87 -28.40 -12.00
C LYS A 348 -5.28 -29.85 -11.79
N ARG A 349 -5.05 -30.39 -10.58
CA ARG A 349 -5.40 -31.79 -10.24
C ARG A 349 -6.90 -32.03 -10.22
N ALA A 350 -7.67 -31.03 -9.75
CA ALA A 350 -9.14 -31.08 -9.68
C ALA A 350 -9.82 -30.86 -11.04
N GLY A 351 -9.06 -30.58 -12.12
CA GLY A 351 -9.61 -30.22 -13.43
C GLY A 351 -10.41 -28.92 -13.41
N ILE A 352 -10.03 -27.99 -12.55
CA ILE A 352 -10.70 -26.69 -12.40
C ILE A 352 -9.87 -25.64 -13.14
N ARG A 353 -10.55 -24.73 -13.88
CA ARG A 353 -9.86 -23.65 -14.58
C ARG A 353 -9.05 -22.78 -13.63
N HIS A 354 -7.95 -22.24 -14.11
CA HIS A 354 -7.04 -21.44 -13.29
C HIS A 354 -7.73 -20.19 -12.73
N ARG A 355 -7.63 -20.04 -11.42
CA ARG A 355 -7.99 -18.84 -10.65
C ARG A 355 -6.86 -18.50 -9.69
N LYS A 356 -6.66 -17.22 -9.42
CA LYS A 356 -5.67 -16.80 -8.41
C LYS A 356 -6.07 -17.31 -7.03
N ALA A 357 -5.11 -17.68 -6.21
CA ALA A 357 -5.39 -18.14 -4.85
C ALA A 357 -6.21 -17.14 -4.02
N TYR A 358 -6.08 -15.84 -4.31
CA TYR A 358 -6.85 -14.78 -3.66
C TYR A 358 -8.37 -14.88 -3.91
N GLU A 359 -8.80 -15.63 -4.92
CA GLU A 359 -10.22 -15.94 -5.15
C GLU A 359 -10.85 -16.74 -4.00
N SER A 360 -10.08 -17.42 -3.14
CA SER A 360 -10.60 -18.01 -1.91
C SER A 360 -11.29 -16.98 -1.01
N ARG A 361 -10.71 -15.77 -0.91
CA ARG A 361 -11.30 -14.67 -0.16
C ARG A 361 -12.51 -14.06 -0.86
N HIS A 362 -12.49 -13.98 -2.20
CA HIS A 362 -13.65 -13.56 -2.98
C HIS A 362 -14.80 -14.58 -2.86
N THR A 363 -14.47 -15.88 -2.85
CA THR A 363 -15.43 -16.97 -2.65
C THR A 363 -16.15 -16.82 -1.30
N PHE A 364 -15.42 -16.55 -0.20
CA PHE A 364 -16.05 -16.26 1.10
C PHE A 364 -17.09 -15.15 0.99
N ALA A 365 -16.72 -14.00 0.42
CA ALA A 365 -17.62 -12.86 0.32
C ALA A 365 -18.86 -13.15 -0.53
N CYS A 366 -18.69 -13.81 -1.70
CA CYS A 366 -19.79 -14.15 -2.58
C CYS A 366 -20.73 -15.16 -1.91
N TRP A 367 -20.20 -16.23 -1.30
CA TRP A 367 -21.02 -17.23 -0.61
C TRP A 367 -21.75 -16.65 0.59
N ALA A 368 -21.09 -15.77 1.37
CA ALA A 368 -21.72 -15.13 2.51
C ALA A 368 -22.87 -14.19 2.07
N LEU A 369 -22.68 -13.43 0.98
CA LEU A 369 -23.72 -12.57 0.43
C LEU A 369 -24.89 -13.39 -0.16
N SER A 370 -24.59 -14.45 -0.92
CA SER A 370 -25.62 -15.37 -1.45
C SER A 370 -26.36 -16.13 -0.33
N ALA A 371 -25.76 -16.23 0.86
CA ALA A 371 -26.42 -16.76 2.06
C ALA A 371 -27.20 -15.70 2.88
N GLY A 372 -27.30 -14.45 2.38
CA GLY A 372 -28.02 -13.38 3.06
C GLY A 372 -27.30 -12.71 4.23
N ALA A 373 -25.98 -12.93 4.38
CA ALA A 373 -25.23 -12.31 5.46
C ALA A 373 -25.13 -10.78 5.28
N ASN A 374 -25.22 -10.04 6.38
CA ASN A 374 -25.14 -8.59 6.37
C ASN A 374 -23.80 -8.10 5.80
N PRO A 375 -23.80 -7.20 4.76
CA PRO A 375 -22.57 -6.69 4.15
C PRO A 375 -21.62 -6.00 5.12
N SER A 376 -22.11 -5.34 6.17
CA SER A 376 -21.28 -4.73 7.21
C SER A 376 -20.58 -5.79 8.05
N PHE A 377 -21.26 -6.89 8.37
CA PHE A 377 -20.66 -8.04 9.05
C PHE A 377 -19.54 -8.64 8.17
N ILE A 378 -19.81 -8.87 6.88
CA ILE A 378 -18.82 -9.39 5.92
C ILE A 378 -17.60 -8.45 5.84
N ALA A 379 -17.83 -7.12 5.74
CA ALA A 379 -16.76 -6.13 5.71
C ALA A 379 -15.87 -6.23 6.97
N ASN A 380 -16.47 -6.34 8.15
CA ASN A 380 -15.75 -6.50 9.41
C ASN A 380 -14.97 -7.82 9.45
N GLN A 381 -15.58 -8.96 9.08
CA GLN A 381 -14.91 -10.26 9.01
C GLN A 381 -13.69 -10.21 8.07
N MET A 382 -13.83 -9.56 6.92
CA MET A 382 -12.75 -9.40 5.94
C MET A 382 -11.73 -8.32 6.33
N GLY A 383 -12.03 -7.41 7.26
CA GLY A 383 -11.16 -6.27 7.60
C GLY A 383 -11.12 -5.23 6.47
N HIS A 384 -12.27 -4.90 5.93
CA HIS A 384 -12.50 -3.74 5.08
C HIS A 384 -12.81 -2.51 5.95
N THR A 385 -12.38 -1.34 5.51
CA THR A 385 -12.60 -0.09 6.25
C THR A 385 -14.08 0.27 6.35
N ASN A 386 -14.86 -0.11 5.33
CA ASN A 386 -16.32 0.09 5.29
C ASN A 386 -17.01 -0.94 4.39
N ALA A 387 -18.32 -1.04 4.48
CA ALA A 387 -19.14 -1.93 3.67
C ALA A 387 -19.19 -1.52 2.18
N GLN A 388 -18.85 -0.27 1.82
CA GLN A 388 -18.87 0.21 0.44
C GLN A 388 -18.02 -0.65 -0.49
N MET A 389 -16.90 -1.18 0.01
CA MET A 389 -16.06 -2.09 -0.76
C MET A 389 -16.77 -3.43 -1.04
N VAL A 390 -17.57 -3.93 -0.10
CA VAL A 390 -18.37 -5.14 -0.30
C VAL A 390 -19.42 -4.88 -1.38
N PHE A 391 -20.16 -3.78 -1.29
CA PHE A 391 -21.16 -3.41 -2.31
C PHE A 391 -20.55 -3.21 -3.69
N SER A 392 -19.44 -2.47 -3.78
CA SER A 392 -18.82 -2.13 -5.08
C SER A 392 -18.22 -3.33 -5.81
N VAL A 393 -17.76 -4.34 -5.07
CA VAL A 393 -17.07 -5.52 -5.61
C VAL A 393 -18.04 -6.69 -5.80
N TYR A 394 -18.97 -6.89 -4.85
CA TYR A 394 -19.77 -8.11 -4.74
C TYR A 394 -21.27 -7.86 -4.86
N GLY A 395 -21.73 -6.64 -5.15
CA GLY A 395 -23.17 -6.28 -5.15
C GLY A 395 -24.05 -7.16 -6.02
N LYS A 396 -23.51 -7.71 -7.13
CA LYS A 396 -24.29 -8.61 -8.01
C LYS A 396 -24.76 -9.91 -7.33
N TRP A 397 -24.00 -10.42 -6.32
CA TRP A 397 -24.37 -11.62 -5.56
C TRP A 397 -25.47 -11.36 -4.51
N MET A 398 -25.81 -10.08 -4.27
CA MET A 398 -26.95 -9.70 -3.43
C MET A 398 -28.28 -9.76 -4.19
N SER A 399 -28.24 -9.54 -5.52
CA SER A 399 -29.46 -9.48 -6.34
C SER A 399 -30.11 -10.85 -6.58
N GLU A 400 -29.36 -11.94 -6.45
CA GLU A 400 -29.91 -13.31 -6.59
C GLU A 400 -30.96 -13.66 -5.51
N GLN A 401 -31.01 -12.91 -4.39
CA GLN A 401 -31.94 -13.14 -3.29
C GLN A 401 -33.04 -12.06 -3.15
N ASN A 402 -33.17 -11.16 -4.12
CA ASN A 402 -34.20 -10.09 -4.00
C ASN A 402 -35.64 -10.62 -3.90
N GLY A 403 -35.93 -11.81 -4.43
CA GLY A 403 -37.24 -12.47 -4.26
C GLY A 403 -37.56 -12.81 -2.80
N ASP A 404 -36.57 -13.27 -2.08
CA ASP A 404 -36.72 -13.71 -0.68
C ASP A 404 -36.79 -12.53 0.30
N GLN A 405 -36.29 -11.34 -0.09
CA GLN A 405 -36.33 -10.13 0.74
C GLN A 405 -37.74 -9.63 1.00
N VAL A 406 -38.62 -9.73 0.01
CA VAL A 406 -40.04 -9.35 0.18
C VAL A 406 -40.74 -10.30 1.15
N ALA A 407 -40.47 -11.60 1.05
CA ALA A 407 -40.99 -12.60 1.98
C ALA A 407 -40.50 -12.34 3.43
N LEU A 408 -39.19 -12.03 3.58
CA LEU A 408 -38.62 -11.68 4.88
C LEU A 408 -39.24 -10.41 5.47
N LEU A 409 -39.48 -9.38 4.66
CA LEU A 409 -40.15 -8.14 5.10
C LEU A 409 -41.60 -8.40 5.46
N ASN A 410 -42.32 -9.21 4.71
CA ASN A 410 -43.70 -9.57 5.01
C ASN A 410 -43.79 -10.31 6.37
N THR A 411 -42.88 -11.25 6.62
CA THR A 411 -42.83 -11.98 7.90
C THR A 411 -42.52 -11.06 9.10
N ASN A 412 -41.67 -10.04 8.90
CA ASN A 412 -41.27 -9.14 10.00
C ASN A 412 -42.17 -7.90 10.15
N PHE A 413 -43.01 -7.60 9.13
CA PHE A 413 -43.91 -6.46 9.11
C PHE A 413 -45.38 -6.88 9.29
N GLU A 414 -45.63 -8.07 9.83
CA GLU A 414 -46.98 -8.43 10.27
C GLU A 414 -47.36 -7.52 11.46
N PHE A 415 -47.94 -6.39 11.16
CA PHE A 415 -48.61 -5.57 12.15
C PHE A 415 -50.00 -6.16 12.43
N ASN A 416 -50.23 -6.70 13.58
CA ASN A 416 -51.60 -6.95 14.08
C ASN A 416 -52.26 -5.59 14.33
N ALA A 417 -52.70 -4.91 13.30
CA ALA A 417 -53.54 -3.73 13.43
C ALA A 417 -54.84 -4.16 14.08
N PRO A 418 -55.27 -3.56 15.22
CA PRO A 418 -56.56 -3.86 15.79
C PRO A 418 -57.64 -3.55 14.73
N GLN A 419 -58.49 -4.53 14.46
CA GLN A 419 -59.64 -4.33 13.56
C GLN A 419 -60.50 -3.18 14.11
N MET A 420 -60.63 -2.10 13.36
CA MET A 420 -61.54 -1.02 13.71
C MET A 420 -62.95 -1.61 13.70
N PRO A 421 -63.73 -1.34 14.77
CA PRO A 421 -65.11 -1.83 14.78
C PRO A 421 -65.87 -1.19 13.61
N HIS A 422 -66.45 -2.03 12.73
CA HIS A 422 -67.37 -1.56 11.71
C HIS A 422 -68.55 -0.89 12.39
N ASN A 423 -68.63 0.43 12.35
CA ASN A 423 -69.85 1.16 12.68
C ASN A 423 -70.93 0.69 11.71
N LYS A 424 -71.90 -0.11 12.24
CA LYS A 424 -73.16 -0.32 11.55
C LYS A 424 -73.80 1.04 11.33
N VAL A 425 -73.80 1.55 10.13
CA VAL A 425 -74.68 2.67 9.73
C VAL A 425 -76.10 2.13 9.88
N ALA A 426 -76.81 2.58 10.94
CA ALA A 426 -78.23 2.35 11.12
C ALA A 426 -78.91 3.07 9.95
N GLY A 427 -79.64 2.30 9.14
CA GLY A 427 -80.50 2.84 8.10
C GLY A 427 -81.65 3.66 8.70
N ILE A 428 -81.92 4.78 8.03
CA ILE A 428 -83.23 5.45 8.03
C ILE A 428 -83.84 5.22 6.65
#